data_304a7e13410129756f4a02f43b75f715
#
_entry.id   304a7e13410129756f4a02f43b75f715
#
_cell.length_a   1.000
_cell.length_b   1.000
_cell.length_c   1.000
_cell.angle_alpha   90.00
_cell.angle_beta   90.00
_cell.angle_gamma   90.00
#
_symmetry.space_group_name_H-M   'P 1'
#
loop_
_entity.id
_entity.type
_entity.pdbx_description
1 polymer ?
#
loop_
_entity_poly.entity_id
_entity_poly.type
_entity_poly.pdbx_seq_one_letter_code
_entity_poly.pdbx_strand_id
1 'polypeptide(L)'
;DCTMRISYAATLTADAKMGDTDNPNEVVLTWKRTNTTYFDTLKDCCHVYTYGIDVLKQFSDSGGNLRNVKFRLHNDTDDVFVIAEQKDGVYYAKGFAAKKSDATTFVPNSSGHIVVKGLEDDTYSLTETATDKSYVLLKDAVKIVIKTAESGQCEKCGTKLLTASATVNGKDATMTDGNAIVPLTVVNNPGFDLPKTGGYGTWMFTVGGVALLGAAAFIVVKSRKHKSEQ
;
A
#
# COMPACT_ATOMS: atom_id res chain seq x y z
N ASP A 1 29.09 34.80 27.53
CA ASP A 1 28.82 33.55 26.82
C ASP A 1 28.06 33.91 25.54
N CYS A 2 28.48 33.32 24.43
CA CYS A 2 27.86 33.53 23.12
C CYS A 2 27.41 32.16 22.58
N THR A 3 26.13 32.05 22.22
CA THR A 3 25.56 30.86 21.59
C THR A 3 25.29 31.17 20.12
N MET A 4 25.81 30.35 19.21
CA MET A 4 25.52 30.42 17.78
C MET A 4 24.63 29.23 17.43
N ARG A 5 23.46 29.47 16.80
CA ARG A 5 22.56 28.46 16.26
C ARG A 5 22.54 28.53 14.74
N ILE A 6 22.80 27.41 14.09
CA ILE A 6 22.65 27.25 12.64
C ILE A 6 21.51 26.27 12.39
N SER A 7 20.52 26.66 11.59
CA SER A 7 19.37 25.82 11.23
C SER A 7 19.24 25.81 9.71
N TYR A 8 19.05 24.63 9.14
CA TYR A 8 18.76 24.47 7.72
C TYR A 8 17.83 23.26 7.51
N ALA A 9 17.18 23.21 6.38
CA ALA A 9 16.38 22.07 5.94
C ALA A 9 17.05 21.40 4.75
N ALA A 10 17.02 20.08 4.70
CA ALA A 10 17.48 19.28 3.60
C ALA A 10 16.45 18.23 3.22
N THR A 11 16.36 17.89 1.94
CA THR A 11 15.47 16.85 1.43
C THR A 11 16.30 15.69 0.91
N LEU A 12 15.94 14.47 1.31
CA LEU A 12 16.54 13.27 0.73
C LEU A 12 16.16 13.17 -0.76
N THR A 13 17.16 12.95 -1.60
CA THR A 13 16.95 12.73 -3.03
C THR A 13 16.66 11.27 -3.35
N ALA A 14 16.33 10.96 -4.61
CA ALA A 14 16.16 9.59 -5.08
C ALA A 14 17.44 8.72 -4.95
N ASP A 15 18.61 9.35 -4.81
CA ASP A 15 19.91 8.70 -4.66
C ASP A 15 20.26 8.43 -3.18
N ALA A 16 19.37 8.78 -2.24
CA ALA A 16 19.58 8.52 -0.83
C ALA A 16 19.77 7.02 -0.58
N LYS A 17 20.71 6.68 0.27
CA LYS A 17 20.94 5.32 0.73
C LYS A 17 19.77 4.90 1.63
N MET A 18 19.42 3.64 1.57
CA MET A 18 18.28 3.09 2.29
C MET A 18 18.70 1.98 3.26
N GLY A 19 17.80 1.64 4.18
CA GLY A 19 17.98 0.57 5.16
C GLY A 19 19.03 0.94 6.21
N ASP A 20 19.79 -0.05 6.64
CA ASP A 20 20.84 0.12 7.66
C ASP A 20 22.03 0.95 7.15
N THR A 21 22.07 1.24 5.84
CA THR A 21 23.02 2.19 5.26
C THR A 21 22.43 3.59 5.37
N ASP A 22 22.99 4.38 6.26
CA ASP A 22 22.53 5.71 6.60
C ASP A 22 22.96 6.81 5.61
N ASN A 23 22.36 7.98 5.78
CA ASN A 23 22.74 9.22 5.12
C ASN A 23 23.30 10.17 6.19
N PRO A 24 24.63 10.20 6.39
CA PRO A 24 25.25 11.00 7.45
C PRO A 24 25.24 12.48 7.09
N ASN A 25 25.00 13.31 8.11
CA ASN A 25 25.22 14.75 8.06
C ASN A 25 26.21 15.13 9.14
N GLU A 26 27.34 15.70 8.77
CA GLU A 26 28.44 16.06 9.66
C GLU A 26 28.57 17.58 9.79
N VAL A 27 28.74 18.08 10.99
CA VAL A 27 29.11 19.46 11.27
C VAL A 27 30.51 19.50 11.89
N VAL A 28 31.33 20.40 11.41
CA VAL A 28 32.71 20.63 11.91
C VAL A 28 32.85 22.08 12.32
N LEU A 29 33.11 22.30 13.61
CA LEU A 29 33.48 23.60 14.14
C LEU A 29 35.00 23.65 14.31
N THR A 30 35.65 24.58 13.62
CA THR A 30 37.07 24.84 13.79
C THR A 30 37.27 26.23 14.38
N TRP A 31 38.03 26.32 15.43
CA TRP A 31 38.36 27.62 16.03
C TRP A 31 39.86 27.77 16.28
N LYS A 32 40.28 29.01 16.31
CA LYS A 32 41.68 29.40 16.56
C LYS A 32 41.73 30.23 17.85
N ARG A 33 42.68 29.96 18.71
CA ARG A 33 42.94 30.82 19.86
C ARG A 33 43.65 32.09 19.39
N THR A 34 43.22 33.24 19.93
CA THR A 34 43.84 34.53 19.63
C THR A 34 45.33 34.48 19.95
N ASN A 35 46.15 35.01 19.04
CA ASN A 35 47.62 35.09 19.14
C ASN A 35 48.35 33.76 19.20
N THR A 36 47.78 32.69 18.73
CA THR A 36 48.47 31.36 18.63
C THR A 36 48.31 30.79 17.22
N THR A 37 49.14 29.80 16.90
CA THR A 37 49.00 28.97 15.69
C THR A 37 48.16 27.74 15.94
N TYR A 38 47.63 27.58 17.13
CA TYR A 38 46.86 26.41 17.55
C TYR A 38 45.42 26.51 17.03
N PHE A 39 44.99 25.47 16.35
CA PHE A 39 43.61 25.23 15.93
C PHE A 39 43.06 24.06 16.68
N ASP A 40 41.78 24.11 17.01
CA ASP A 40 41.04 23.03 17.57
C ASP A 40 39.77 22.78 16.79
N THR A 41 39.28 21.58 16.77
CA THR A 41 38.08 21.17 16.02
C THR A 41 37.16 20.35 16.89
N LEU A 42 35.88 20.67 16.79
CA LEU A 42 34.78 19.84 17.32
C LEU A 42 33.98 19.31 16.14
N LYS A 43 33.69 18.02 16.16
CA LYS A 43 32.87 17.36 15.15
C LYS A 43 31.67 16.76 15.80
N ASP A 44 30.54 16.85 15.13
CA ASP A 44 29.31 16.17 15.48
C ASP A 44 28.61 15.68 14.22
N CYS A 45 27.80 14.63 14.32
CA CYS A 45 27.07 14.10 13.17
C CYS A 45 25.70 13.57 13.58
N CYS A 46 24.78 13.54 12.63
CA CYS A 46 23.54 12.80 12.71
C CYS A 46 23.40 11.87 11.50
N HIS A 47 22.61 10.82 11.68
CA HIS A 47 22.39 9.81 10.66
C HIS A 47 20.90 9.77 10.32
N VAL A 48 20.57 9.87 9.04
CA VAL A 48 19.19 9.83 8.54
C VAL A 48 18.98 8.53 7.80
N TYR A 49 17.93 7.83 8.18
CA TYR A 49 17.55 6.54 7.63
C TYR A 49 16.26 6.68 6.81
N THR A 50 16.12 5.85 5.80
CA THR A 50 14.90 5.79 5.01
C THR A 50 14.69 4.37 4.50
N TYR A 51 13.43 4.01 4.30
CA TYR A 51 12.97 2.67 3.99
C TYR A 51 12.03 2.66 2.80
N GLY A 52 11.56 1.48 2.44
CA GLY A 52 10.58 1.33 1.38
C GLY A 52 9.76 0.05 1.54
N ILE A 53 8.80 -0.08 0.67
CA ILE A 53 7.97 -1.27 0.52
C ILE A 53 8.00 -1.75 -0.92
N ASP A 54 7.92 -3.06 -1.14
CA ASP A 54 7.68 -3.68 -2.45
C ASP A 54 6.44 -4.57 -2.36
N VAL A 55 5.36 -4.10 -2.94
CA VAL A 55 4.07 -4.80 -2.96
C VAL A 55 3.96 -5.59 -4.26
N LEU A 56 4.00 -6.91 -4.17
CA LEU A 56 3.67 -7.80 -5.29
C LEU A 56 2.17 -8.04 -5.34
N LYS A 57 1.50 -7.43 -6.31
CA LYS A 57 0.07 -7.63 -6.56
C LYS A 57 -0.16 -8.80 -7.50
N GLN A 58 -0.99 -9.74 -7.08
CA GLN A 58 -1.35 -10.92 -7.85
C GLN A 58 -2.87 -11.15 -7.86
N PHE A 59 -3.34 -11.92 -8.85
CA PHE A 59 -4.65 -12.51 -8.89
C PHE A 59 -4.50 -14.02 -8.74
N SER A 60 -5.37 -14.68 -7.97
CA SER A 60 -5.22 -16.09 -7.63
C SER A 60 -5.28 -17.04 -8.86
N ASP A 61 -5.92 -16.61 -9.94
CA ASP A 61 -6.08 -17.34 -11.21
C ASP A 61 -5.29 -16.71 -12.38
N SER A 62 -4.51 -15.67 -12.11
CA SER A 62 -3.74 -14.90 -13.10
C SER A 62 -4.57 -14.20 -14.20
N GLY A 63 -5.90 -14.13 -14.05
CA GLY A 63 -6.81 -13.59 -15.08
C GLY A 63 -7.08 -12.10 -15.02
N GLY A 64 -6.71 -11.42 -13.92
CA GLY A 64 -7.03 -10.02 -13.69
C GLY A 64 -6.09 -9.02 -14.37
N ASN A 65 -6.58 -7.80 -14.59
CA ASN A 65 -5.81 -6.71 -15.17
C ASN A 65 -5.22 -5.81 -14.08
N LEU A 66 -3.90 -5.85 -13.91
CA LEU A 66 -3.15 -5.07 -12.93
C LEU A 66 -3.35 -3.55 -13.06
N ARG A 67 -3.62 -3.03 -14.27
CA ARG A 67 -3.86 -1.58 -14.50
C ARG A 67 -5.14 -1.06 -13.84
N ASN A 68 -6.08 -1.95 -13.51
CA ASN A 68 -7.32 -1.59 -12.83
C ASN A 68 -7.16 -1.56 -11.30
N VAL A 69 -6.02 -2.03 -10.79
CA VAL A 69 -5.74 -2.07 -9.37
C VAL A 69 -5.17 -0.74 -8.90
N LYS A 70 -5.68 -0.25 -7.77
CA LYS A 70 -5.24 1.01 -7.17
C LYS A 70 -5.11 0.88 -5.67
N PHE A 71 -4.04 1.43 -5.13
CA PHE A 71 -3.78 1.51 -3.70
C PHE A 71 -3.59 2.94 -3.23
N ARG A 72 -3.79 3.14 -1.92
CA ARG A 72 -3.40 4.31 -1.15
C ARG A 72 -2.56 3.86 0.03
N LEU A 73 -1.55 4.65 0.37
CA LEU A 73 -0.69 4.43 1.52
C LEU A 73 -0.93 5.54 2.55
N HIS A 74 -1.27 5.15 3.76
CA HIS A 74 -1.50 6.04 4.90
C HIS A 74 -0.41 5.78 5.94
N ASN A 75 0.21 6.81 6.45
CA ASN A 75 1.05 6.75 7.65
C ASN A 75 0.13 6.88 8.87
N ASP A 76 -0.01 5.80 9.63
CA ASP A 76 -0.90 5.73 10.79
C ASP A 76 -0.29 6.40 12.02
N THR A 77 1.03 6.58 12.05
CA THR A 77 1.74 7.25 13.15
C THR A 77 1.41 8.74 13.15
N ASP A 78 1.47 9.38 11.99
CA ASP A 78 1.27 10.82 11.81
C ASP A 78 -0.14 11.20 11.35
N ASP A 79 -0.99 10.19 11.07
CA ASP A 79 -2.35 10.35 10.54
C ASP A 79 -2.40 11.13 9.23
N VAL A 80 -1.53 10.78 8.27
CA VAL A 80 -1.39 11.43 6.97
C VAL A 80 -1.25 10.44 5.83
N PHE A 81 -1.62 10.84 4.61
CA PHE A 81 -1.46 10.06 3.39
C PHE A 81 -0.15 10.38 2.68
N VAL A 82 0.51 9.37 2.14
CA VAL A 82 1.76 9.52 1.41
C VAL A 82 1.51 10.15 0.04
N ILE A 83 2.28 11.24 -0.25
CA ILE A 83 2.43 11.81 -1.58
C ILE A 83 3.75 11.32 -2.15
N ALA A 84 3.73 10.76 -3.36
CA ALA A 84 4.92 10.26 -4.04
C ALA A 84 4.95 10.67 -5.52
N GLU A 85 6.15 10.80 -6.05
CA GLU A 85 6.43 10.98 -7.47
C GLU A 85 6.92 9.66 -8.06
N GLN A 86 6.42 9.29 -9.25
CA GLN A 86 6.87 8.10 -9.95
C GLN A 86 8.00 8.44 -10.92
N LYS A 87 9.12 7.74 -10.78
CA LYS A 87 10.26 7.81 -11.70
C LYS A 87 10.75 6.40 -11.99
N ASP A 88 10.89 6.05 -13.27
CA ASP A 88 11.38 4.74 -13.73
C ASP A 88 10.65 3.53 -13.12
N GLY A 89 9.33 3.67 -12.90
CA GLY A 89 8.49 2.62 -12.33
C GLY A 89 8.52 2.51 -10.81
N VAL A 90 9.32 3.34 -10.12
CA VAL A 90 9.43 3.41 -8.66
C VAL A 90 8.77 4.69 -8.16
N TYR A 91 8.04 4.61 -7.06
CA TYR A 91 7.46 5.74 -6.36
C TYR A 91 8.42 6.24 -5.28
N TYR A 92 8.71 7.54 -5.28
CA TYR A 92 9.54 8.20 -4.27
C TYR A 92 8.66 9.12 -3.43
N ALA A 93 8.61 8.90 -2.12
CA ALA A 93 7.88 9.76 -1.20
C ALA A 93 8.43 11.20 -1.26
N LYS A 94 7.52 12.17 -1.38
CA LYS A 94 7.84 13.60 -1.51
C LYS A 94 7.22 14.44 -0.41
N GLY A 95 6.28 13.88 0.33
CA GLY A 95 5.56 14.57 1.38
C GLY A 95 4.28 13.85 1.76
N PHE A 96 3.42 14.54 2.46
CA PHE A 96 2.21 13.99 3.05
C PHE A 96 1.00 14.88 2.80
N ALA A 97 -0.18 14.27 2.75
CA ALA A 97 -1.46 14.95 2.63
C ALA A 97 -2.38 14.58 3.79
N ALA A 98 -3.07 15.55 4.36
CA ALA A 98 -4.08 15.30 5.38
C ALA A 98 -5.36 14.64 4.82
N LYS A 99 -5.61 14.80 3.50
CA LYS A 99 -6.81 14.26 2.85
C LYS A 99 -6.46 13.13 1.89
N LYS A 100 -7.24 12.07 1.93
CA LYS A 100 -7.13 10.93 1.02
C LYS A 100 -7.23 11.33 -0.46
N SER A 101 -8.00 12.37 -0.80
CA SER A 101 -8.13 12.88 -2.18
C SER A 101 -6.81 13.34 -2.77
N ASP A 102 -5.94 13.90 -1.94
CA ASP A 102 -4.70 14.55 -2.35
C ASP A 102 -3.50 13.58 -2.34
N ALA A 103 -3.72 12.37 -1.82
CA ALA A 103 -2.73 11.30 -1.75
C ALA A 103 -2.42 10.71 -3.13
N THR A 104 -1.20 10.21 -3.30
CA THR A 104 -0.82 9.46 -4.51
C THR A 104 -1.64 8.18 -4.64
N THR A 105 -2.12 7.91 -5.85
CA THR A 105 -2.68 6.61 -6.22
C THR A 105 -1.56 5.74 -6.76
N PHE A 106 -1.28 4.65 -6.05
CA PHE A 106 -0.27 3.67 -6.45
C PHE A 106 -0.90 2.62 -7.35
N VAL A 107 -0.26 2.35 -8.50
CA VAL A 107 -0.71 1.36 -9.50
C VAL A 107 0.43 0.38 -9.75
N PRO A 108 0.16 -0.95 -9.76
CA PRO A 108 1.18 -1.93 -10.06
C PRO A 108 1.76 -1.73 -11.47
N ASN A 109 3.04 -2.02 -11.63
CA ASN A 109 3.66 -2.13 -12.96
C ASN A 109 3.20 -3.41 -13.69
N SER A 110 3.72 -3.65 -14.89
CA SER A 110 3.38 -4.83 -15.70
C SER A 110 3.75 -6.17 -15.05
N SER A 111 4.69 -6.17 -14.12
CA SER A 111 5.11 -7.35 -13.35
C SER A 111 4.37 -7.50 -12.02
N GLY A 112 3.43 -6.60 -11.71
CA GLY A 112 2.64 -6.62 -10.49
C GLY A 112 3.26 -5.88 -9.31
N HIS A 113 4.43 -5.26 -9.46
CA HIS A 113 5.12 -4.58 -8.37
C HIS A 113 4.70 -3.13 -8.21
N ILE A 114 4.59 -2.70 -6.95
CA ILE A 114 4.52 -1.31 -6.51
C ILE A 114 5.67 -1.11 -5.55
N VAL A 115 6.74 -0.46 -5.99
CA VAL A 115 7.89 -0.13 -5.16
C VAL A 115 7.75 1.30 -4.70
N VAL A 116 7.71 1.53 -3.39
CA VAL A 116 7.68 2.86 -2.76
C VAL A 116 8.92 3.03 -1.91
N LYS A 117 9.67 4.09 -2.13
CA LYS A 117 10.91 4.44 -1.42
C LYS A 117 10.79 5.79 -0.72
N GLY A 118 11.63 6.04 0.28
CA GLY A 118 11.65 7.31 1.01
C GLY A 118 10.65 7.35 2.18
N LEU A 119 10.35 6.20 2.76
CA LEU A 119 9.48 6.06 3.93
C LEU A 119 10.31 6.13 5.23
N GLU A 120 9.67 6.53 6.31
CA GLU A 120 10.22 6.57 7.66
C GLU A 120 9.95 5.25 8.41
N ASP A 121 10.53 5.09 9.60
CA ASP A 121 10.31 3.96 10.51
C ASP A 121 9.00 4.14 11.29
N ASP A 122 7.90 3.93 10.59
CA ASP A 122 6.53 4.18 11.05
C ASP A 122 5.59 3.00 10.83
N THR A 123 4.34 3.21 11.20
CA THR A 123 3.24 2.30 10.91
C THR A 123 2.46 2.81 9.71
N TYR A 124 2.25 1.93 8.73
CA TYR A 124 1.53 2.24 7.49
C TYR A 124 0.35 1.31 7.28
N SER A 125 -0.71 1.86 6.68
CA SER A 125 -1.87 1.11 6.18
C SER A 125 -1.95 1.23 4.66
N LEU A 126 -1.76 0.11 3.96
CA LEU A 126 -1.91 0.00 2.51
C LEU A 126 -3.35 -0.44 2.20
N THR A 127 -4.15 0.45 1.64
CA THR A 127 -5.56 0.21 1.31
C THR A 127 -5.74 0.03 -0.18
N GLU A 128 -6.31 -1.09 -0.60
CA GLU A 128 -6.75 -1.27 -1.98
C GLU A 128 -8.04 -0.47 -2.21
N THR A 129 -8.03 0.44 -3.19
CA THR A 129 -9.16 1.33 -3.49
C THR A 129 -9.90 0.95 -4.78
N ALA A 130 -9.28 0.14 -5.63
CA ALA A 130 -9.88 -0.45 -6.81
C ALA A 130 -9.17 -1.76 -7.17
N THR A 131 -9.92 -2.69 -7.75
CA THR A 131 -9.39 -3.92 -8.36
C THR A 131 -10.09 -4.19 -9.69
N ASP A 132 -9.73 -5.26 -10.40
CA ASP A 132 -10.40 -5.63 -11.64
C ASP A 132 -11.84 -6.10 -11.37
N LYS A 133 -12.73 -5.87 -12.35
CA LYS A 133 -14.19 -6.03 -12.20
C LYS A 133 -14.63 -7.43 -11.74
N SER A 134 -13.90 -8.46 -12.11
CA SER A 134 -14.22 -9.85 -11.77
C SER A 134 -13.64 -10.31 -10.44
N TYR A 135 -12.98 -9.42 -9.68
CA TYR A 135 -12.29 -9.75 -8.45
C TYR A 135 -12.84 -9.01 -7.25
N VAL A 136 -12.70 -9.64 -6.08
CA VAL A 136 -13.13 -9.06 -4.81
C VAL A 136 -12.06 -8.11 -4.30
N LEU A 137 -12.47 -6.87 -4.00
CA LEU A 137 -11.63 -5.86 -3.36
C LEU A 137 -11.19 -6.33 -1.97
N LEU A 138 -9.95 -6.07 -1.56
CA LEU A 138 -9.52 -6.31 -0.19
C LEU A 138 -10.42 -5.53 0.78
N LYS A 139 -10.95 -6.24 1.77
CA LYS A 139 -11.81 -5.64 2.79
C LYS A 139 -11.01 -4.80 3.78
N ASP A 140 -9.88 -5.33 4.21
CA ASP A 140 -9.05 -4.73 5.25
C ASP A 140 -7.75 -4.21 4.64
N ALA A 141 -7.24 -3.09 5.18
CA ALA A 141 -5.94 -2.58 4.81
C ALA A 141 -4.82 -3.52 5.26
N VAL A 142 -3.75 -3.63 4.49
CA VAL A 142 -2.55 -4.34 4.90
C VAL A 142 -1.74 -3.43 5.82
N LYS A 143 -1.54 -3.85 7.06
CA LYS A 143 -0.76 -3.11 8.05
C LYS A 143 0.72 -3.45 7.94
N ILE A 144 1.56 -2.45 7.73
CA ILE A 144 3.01 -2.55 7.62
C ILE A 144 3.61 -1.73 8.76
N VAL A 145 4.50 -2.33 9.54
CA VAL A 145 5.19 -1.62 10.62
C VAL A 145 6.69 -1.75 10.37
N ILE A 146 7.38 -0.62 10.28
CA ILE A 146 8.83 -0.53 10.21
C ILE A 146 9.29 0.03 11.54
N LYS A 147 10.22 -0.65 12.20
CA LYS A 147 10.79 -0.25 13.50
C LYS A 147 12.29 -0.27 13.43
N THR A 148 12.93 0.64 14.15
CA THR A 148 14.36 0.71 14.31
C THR A 148 14.79 0.35 15.73
N ALA A 149 16.00 -0.18 15.85
CA ALA A 149 16.67 -0.46 17.11
C ALA A 149 18.14 -0.08 17.00
N GLU A 150 18.77 0.20 18.14
CA GLU A 150 20.21 0.50 18.19
C GLU A 150 21.02 -0.73 17.75
N SER A 151 21.94 -0.54 16.80
CA SER A 151 22.83 -1.57 16.26
C SER A 151 24.31 -1.34 16.57
N GLY A 152 24.67 -0.15 17.06
CA GLY A 152 26.03 0.23 17.34
C GLY A 152 26.22 1.73 17.49
N GLN A 153 27.46 2.19 17.37
CA GLN A 153 27.80 3.61 17.39
C GLN A 153 28.73 3.97 16.23
N CYS A 154 28.55 5.16 15.70
CA CYS A 154 29.44 5.73 14.71
C CYS A 154 30.82 6.01 15.33
N GLU A 155 31.88 5.43 14.80
CA GLU A 155 33.26 5.62 15.30
C GLU A 155 33.74 7.09 15.24
N LYS A 156 33.16 7.88 14.34
CA LYS A 156 33.60 9.28 14.11
C LYS A 156 33.00 10.26 15.12
N CYS A 157 31.76 10.06 15.54
CA CYS A 157 31.01 11.03 16.35
C CYS A 157 30.28 10.41 17.55
N GLY A 158 30.30 9.08 17.71
CA GLY A 158 29.66 8.40 18.82
C GLY A 158 28.14 8.33 18.75
N THR A 159 27.52 8.87 17.69
CA THR A 159 26.07 8.81 17.48
C THR A 159 25.62 7.36 17.27
N LYS A 160 24.48 7.01 17.83
CA LYS A 160 23.89 5.66 17.70
C LYS A 160 23.54 5.35 16.25
N LEU A 161 23.93 4.17 15.80
CA LEU A 161 23.52 3.61 14.53
C LEU A 161 22.28 2.74 14.73
N LEU A 162 21.42 2.68 13.73
CA LEU A 162 20.16 1.95 13.79
C LEU A 162 20.14 0.79 12.79
N THR A 163 19.39 -0.25 13.13
CA THR A 163 19.00 -1.34 12.22
C THR A 163 17.49 -1.47 12.20
N ALA A 164 16.92 -1.78 11.05
CA ALA A 164 15.48 -1.89 10.89
C ALA A 164 14.98 -3.33 10.98
N SER A 165 13.73 -3.45 11.41
CA SER A 165 12.91 -4.65 11.33
C SER A 165 11.50 -4.29 10.89
N ALA A 166 10.77 -5.23 10.31
CA ALA A 166 9.42 -4.97 9.86
C ALA A 166 8.45 -6.11 10.18
N THR A 167 7.16 -5.74 10.29
CA THR A 167 6.07 -6.72 10.32
C THR A 167 5.01 -6.36 9.28
N VAL A 168 4.36 -7.38 8.72
CA VAL A 168 3.21 -7.24 7.82
C VAL A 168 2.03 -7.99 8.43
N ASN A 169 0.94 -7.27 8.72
CA ASN A 169 -0.23 -7.79 9.44
C ASN A 169 0.14 -8.52 10.75
N GLY A 170 1.10 -7.95 11.48
CA GLY A 170 1.59 -8.47 12.76
C GLY A 170 2.49 -9.71 12.69
N LYS A 171 2.90 -10.13 11.50
CA LYS A 171 3.88 -11.21 11.27
C LYS A 171 5.21 -10.61 10.85
N ASP A 172 6.30 -11.14 11.35
CA ASP A 172 7.64 -10.70 10.98
C ASP A 172 7.85 -10.84 9.46
N ALA A 173 8.40 -9.79 8.87
CA ALA A 173 8.76 -9.72 7.46
C ALA A 173 10.27 -9.59 7.31
N THR A 174 10.89 -10.47 6.53
CA THR A 174 12.31 -10.35 6.21
C THR A 174 12.50 -9.22 5.22
N MET A 175 13.15 -8.16 5.66
CA MET A 175 13.48 -7.03 4.79
C MET A 175 14.61 -7.40 3.84
N THR A 176 14.64 -6.79 2.66
CA THR A 176 15.68 -6.98 1.63
C THR A 176 16.58 -5.74 1.52
N ASP A 177 17.64 -5.84 0.72
CA ASP A 177 18.57 -4.74 0.41
C ASP A 177 19.19 -4.08 1.66
N GLY A 178 19.67 -4.88 2.63
CA GLY A 178 20.26 -4.35 3.85
C GLY A 178 19.23 -3.71 4.77
N ASN A 179 18.11 -4.39 5.00
CA ASN A 179 16.96 -3.92 5.78
C ASN A 179 16.33 -2.61 5.24
N ALA A 180 16.35 -2.45 3.92
CA ALA A 180 15.82 -1.26 3.26
C ALA A 180 14.37 -1.40 2.80
N ILE A 181 13.97 -2.58 2.31
CA ILE A 181 12.69 -2.81 1.64
C ILE A 181 11.89 -3.91 2.36
N VAL A 182 10.62 -3.62 2.65
CA VAL A 182 9.65 -4.59 3.18
C VAL A 182 8.91 -5.24 2.02
N PRO A 183 9.17 -6.50 1.68
CA PRO A 183 8.41 -7.21 0.65
C PRO A 183 7.09 -7.72 1.21
N LEU A 184 6.01 -7.58 0.43
CA LEU A 184 4.70 -8.15 0.76
C LEU A 184 3.93 -8.53 -0.50
N THR A 185 3.01 -9.49 -0.36
CA THR A 185 2.16 -9.95 -1.47
C THR A 185 0.70 -9.69 -1.16
N VAL A 186 -0.03 -9.16 -2.15
CA VAL A 186 -1.47 -8.92 -2.09
C VAL A 186 -2.15 -9.72 -3.20
N VAL A 187 -3.05 -10.63 -2.83
CA VAL A 187 -3.76 -11.51 -3.76
C VAL A 187 -5.26 -11.18 -3.74
N ASN A 188 -5.85 -10.93 -4.93
CA ASN A 188 -7.31 -10.87 -5.06
C ASN A 188 -7.84 -12.17 -5.66
N ASN A 189 -8.96 -12.61 -5.09
CA ASN A 189 -9.68 -13.78 -5.58
C ASN A 189 -10.82 -13.37 -6.51
N PRO A 190 -11.20 -14.22 -7.48
CA PRO A 190 -12.39 -13.97 -8.30
C PRO A 190 -13.63 -13.77 -7.43
N GLY A 191 -14.48 -12.83 -7.84
CA GLY A 191 -15.80 -12.65 -7.23
C GLY A 191 -16.75 -13.80 -7.62
N PHE A 192 -17.74 -14.04 -6.81
CA PHE A 192 -18.84 -14.94 -7.17
C PHE A 192 -19.73 -14.22 -8.19
N ASP A 193 -19.67 -14.64 -9.45
CA ASP A 193 -20.77 -14.35 -10.36
C ASP A 193 -21.99 -15.16 -9.92
N LEU A 194 -22.97 -14.48 -9.33
CA LEU A 194 -24.27 -15.11 -9.10
C LEU A 194 -24.77 -15.59 -10.47
N PRO A 195 -25.16 -16.86 -10.60
CA PRO A 195 -25.80 -17.33 -11.82
C PRO A 195 -26.91 -16.35 -12.19
N LYS A 196 -26.89 -15.84 -13.42
CA LYS A 196 -28.00 -15.03 -13.95
C LYS A 196 -29.24 -15.93 -14.02
N THR A 197 -29.96 -16.03 -12.89
CA THR A 197 -31.20 -16.81 -12.78
C THR A 197 -32.37 -16.19 -13.57
N GLY A 198 -32.12 -15.17 -14.35
CA GLY A 198 -33.11 -14.45 -15.19
C GLY A 198 -33.06 -14.76 -16.69
N GLY A 199 -32.39 -15.84 -17.10
CA GLY A 199 -32.33 -16.24 -18.49
C GLY A 199 -33.50 -17.15 -18.94
N TYR A 200 -33.24 -18.05 -19.86
CA TYR A 200 -34.17 -18.97 -20.51
C TYR A 200 -35.05 -19.81 -19.54
N GLY A 201 -34.60 -20.04 -18.31
CA GLY A 201 -35.36 -20.87 -17.33
C GLY A 201 -36.67 -20.25 -16.90
N THR A 202 -36.73 -18.95 -16.59
CA THR A 202 -37.93 -18.25 -16.14
C THR A 202 -39.00 -18.21 -17.22
N TRP A 203 -38.59 -18.04 -18.49
CA TRP A 203 -39.52 -18.03 -19.62
C TRP A 203 -40.21 -19.40 -19.83
N MET A 204 -39.45 -20.49 -19.74
CA MET A 204 -40.03 -21.85 -19.87
C MET A 204 -41.01 -22.17 -18.75
N PHE A 205 -40.74 -21.80 -17.51
CA PHE A 205 -41.65 -21.99 -16.39
C PHE A 205 -42.88 -21.11 -16.50
N THR A 206 -42.76 -19.86 -17.01
CA THR A 206 -43.89 -18.97 -17.22
C THR A 206 -44.81 -19.52 -18.31
N VAL A 207 -44.25 -19.93 -19.45
CA VAL A 207 -45.07 -20.52 -20.56
C VAL A 207 -45.69 -21.83 -20.17
N GLY A 208 -44.97 -22.72 -19.48
CA GLY A 208 -45.50 -23.97 -18.95
C GLY A 208 -46.63 -23.76 -17.94
N GLY A 209 -46.46 -22.80 -17.02
CA GLY A 209 -47.52 -22.44 -16.06
C GLY A 209 -48.78 -21.89 -16.68
N VAL A 210 -48.65 -20.99 -17.68
CA VAL A 210 -49.81 -20.43 -18.43
C VAL A 210 -50.52 -21.55 -19.23
N ALA A 211 -49.77 -22.45 -19.86
CA ALA A 211 -50.36 -23.58 -20.61
C ALA A 211 -51.16 -24.54 -19.70
N LEU A 212 -50.65 -24.84 -18.52
CA LEU A 212 -51.34 -25.67 -17.53
C LEU A 212 -52.63 -25.00 -17.00
N LEU A 213 -52.58 -23.69 -16.73
CA LEU A 213 -53.79 -22.95 -16.31
C LEU A 213 -54.83 -22.91 -17.42
N GLY A 214 -54.43 -22.72 -18.68
CA GLY A 214 -55.32 -22.77 -19.85
C GLY A 214 -55.96 -24.14 -20.03
N ALA A 215 -55.22 -25.23 -19.90
CA ALA A 215 -55.73 -26.59 -19.98
C ALA A 215 -56.73 -26.88 -18.84
N ALA A 216 -56.44 -26.48 -17.61
CA ALA A 216 -57.35 -26.63 -16.48
C ALA A 216 -58.67 -25.86 -16.68
N ALA A 217 -58.61 -24.60 -17.14
CA ALA A 217 -59.78 -23.80 -17.44
C ALA A 217 -60.64 -24.44 -18.56
N PHE A 218 -59.99 -24.94 -19.64
CA PHE A 218 -60.68 -25.65 -20.71
C PHE A 218 -61.43 -26.90 -20.26
N ILE A 219 -60.80 -27.73 -19.38
CA ILE A 219 -61.44 -28.92 -18.79
C ILE A 219 -62.65 -28.54 -17.96
N VAL A 220 -62.55 -27.49 -17.13
CA VAL A 220 -63.66 -27.02 -16.28
C VAL A 220 -64.84 -26.52 -17.13
N VAL A 221 -64.59 -25.74 -18.19
CA VAL A 221 -65.61 -25.22 -19.10
C VAL A 221 -66.29 -26.36 -19.86
N LYS A 222 -65.52 -27.33 -20.37
CA LYS A 222 -66.04 -28.52 -21.05
C LYS A 222 -66.89 -29.41 -20.12
N SER A 223 -66.47 -29.62 -18.87
CA SER A 223 -67.21 -30.40 -17.91
C SER A 223 -68.54 -29.73 -17.49
N ARG A 224 -68.61 -28.39 -17.44
CA ARG A 224 -69.85 -27.63 -17.16
C ARG A 224 -70.84 -27.71 -18.31
N LYS A 225 -70.38 -27.64 -19.58
CA LYS A 225 -71.26 -27.82 -20.73
C LYS A 225 -71.93 -29.23 -20.75
N HIS A 226 -71.19 -30.25 -20.42
CA HIS A 226 -71.75 -31.61 -20.37
C HIS A 226 -72.80 -31.85 -19.26
N LYS A 227 -72.79 -31.04 -18.17
CA LYS A 227 -73.78 -31.06 -17.10
C LYS A 227 -75.07 -30.25 -17.39
N SER A 228 -75.09 -29.40 -18.42
CA SER A 228 -76.24 -28.60 -18.78
C SER A 228 -77.11 -29.23 -19.92
N GLU A 229 -76.65 -30.35 -20.46
CA GLU A 229 -77.39 -31.11 -21.51
C GLU A 229 -78.02 -32.44 -20.97
N GLN A 230 -78.03 -32.63 -19.69
CA GLN A 230 -78.85 -33.66 -18.98
C GLN A 230 -79.94 -32.95 -18.14
#